data_3e6ed0127e9c0bfe2c3731e6e8d4d2dc
#
_entry.id   3e6ed0127e9c0bfe2c3731e6e8d4d2dc
#
_cell.length_a   1.000
_cell.length_b   1.000
_cell.length_c   1.000
_cell.angle_alpha   90.00
_cell.angle_beta   90.00
_cell.angle_gamma   90.00
#
_symmetry.space_group_name_H-M   'P 1'
#
loop_
_entity.id
_entity.type
_entity.pdbx_description
1 polymer ?
#
loop_
_entity_poly.entity_id
_entity_poly.type
_entity_poly.pdbx_seq_one_letter_code
_entity_poly.pdbx_strand_id
1 'polypeptide(L)'
;LSIDEAYLDVTDNKKGMTSATMIAHAIQKDVYEKVGLTCSVGVSFNKFLAKMASGYHKPSGVTVITPENAKEFIRTIPIEDFYGVGKVSAEKLKKAGILTGEDLFPLSKEELEKKFGNLGPRLYLQVRGESNDQLTLHRERKSIGTERTLIKDTTDHGILTGYLEEFAEELEGMLKKRSLACRTVTLKLRDSEFNTMTKSVTMRDYLNKQEEIYSIALQLFEEMMEERPIRLIGLTISHLENTNRLYKQLKLF
;
A
#
# COMPACT_ATOMS: atom_id res chain seq x y z
N LEU A 1 2.68 0.34 4.77
CA LEU A 1 3.76 1.31 4.89
C LEU A 1 4.51 1.42 3.56
N SER A 2 5.18 2.51 3.35
CA SER A 2 6.08 2.77 2.22
C SER A 2 7.45 2.13 2.45
N ILE A 3 8.34 2.29 1.49
CA ILE A 3 9.71 1.75 1.56
C ILE A 3 10.60 2.47 2.59
N ASP A 4 10.20 3.68 2.96
CA ASP A 4 10.91 4.60 3.86
C ASP A 4 10.26 4.73 5.25
N GLU A 5 9.30 3.86 5.59
CA GLU A 5 8.58 3.90 6.86
C GLU A 5 8.60 2.54 7.57
N ALA A 6 8.71 2.58 8.90
CA ALA A 6 8.62 1.40 9.75
C ALA A 6 7.81 1.66 11.03
N TYR A 7 7.12 0.65 11.51
CA TYR A 7 6.61 0.58 12.87
C TYR A 7 7.52 -0.30 13.72
N LEU A 8 7.77 0.14 14.93
CA LEU A 8 8.57 -0.58 15.92
C LEU A 8 7.75 -0.74 17.19
N ASP A 9 7.58 -1.96 17.66
CA ASP A 9 7.13 -2.23 19.01
C ASP A 9 8.36 -2.20 19.92
N VAL A 10 8.37 -1.26 20.86
CA VAL A 10 9.49 -1.02 21.77
C VAL A 10 9.16 -1.39 23.21
N THR A 11 8.03 -2.06 23.43
CA THR A 11 7.58 -2.53 24.75
C THR A 11 8.65 -3.38 25.41
N ASP A 12 9.12 -4.43 24.68
CA ASP A 12 10.23 -5.29 25.10
C ASP A 12 11.43 -5.06 24.19
N ASN A 13 12.25 -4.04 24.50
CA ASN A 13 13.38 -3.69 23.66
C ASN A 13 14.72 -4.28 24.16
N LYS A 14 15.57 -4.72 23.22
CA LYS A 14 16.85 -5.39 23.50
C LYS A 14 17.87 -4.55 24.27
N LYS A 15 17.68 -3.22 24.36
CA LYS A 15 18.60 -2.30 25.05
C LYS A 15 18.16 -1.98 26.48
N GLY A 16 17.02 -2.53 26.92
CA GLY A 16 16.48 -2.28 28.26
C GLY A 16 16.12 -0.81 28.53
N MET A 17 15.86 -0.04 27.46
CA MET A 17 15.48 1.38 27.61
C MET A 17 14.01 1.47 28.03
N THR A 18 13.73 2.23 29.08
CA THR A 18 12.38 2.38 29.65
C THR A 18 11.56 3.49 29.00
N SER A 19 12.18 4.36 28.22
CA SER A 19 11.53 5.51 27.56
C SER A 19 11.50 5.35 26.06
N ALA A 20 10.29 5.24 25.48
CA ALA A 20 10.08 5.20 24.03
C ALA A 20 10.57 6.49 23.33
N THR A 21 10.51 7.65 24.02
CA THR A 21 11.04 8.93 23.52
C THR A 21 12.57 8.89 23.41
N MET A 22 13.26 8.30 24.38
CA MET A 22 14.72 8.12 24.31
C MET A 22 15.11 7.16 23.18
N ILE A 23 14.32 6.11 22.97
CA ILE A 23 14.50 5.18 21.82
C ILE A 23 14.33 5.94 20.52
N ALA A 24 13.31 6.79 20.38
CA ALA A 24 13.08 7.61 19.19
C ALA A 24 14.29 8.51 18.87
N HIS A 25 14.84 9.22 19.86
CA HIS A 25 16.05 10.03 19.66
C HIS A 25 17.28 9.18 19.31
N ALA A 26 17.44 8.01 19.93
CA ALA A 26 18.53 7.11 19.60
C ALA A 26 18.43 6.61 18.14
N ILE A 27 17.21 6.31 17.65
CA ILE A 27 16.97 5.93 16.26
C ILE A 27 17.32 7.09 15.31
N GLN A 28 16.87 8.32 15.60
CA GLN A 28 17.19 9.50 14.79
C GLN A 28 18.71 9.70 14.66
N LYS A 29 19.42 9.59 15.79
CA LYS A 29 20.87 9.69 15.83
C LYS A 29 21.54 8.60 15.01
N ASP A 30 21.15 7.33 15.22
CA ASP A 30 21.71 6.17 14.50
C ASP A 30 21.49 6.28 12.99
N VAL A 31 20.31 6.72 12.53
CA VAL A 31 19.99 6.93 11.11
C VAL A 31 20.89 8.02 10.54
N TYR A 32 21.00 9.15 11.22
CA TYR A 32 21.83 10.25 10.75
C TYR A 32 23.32 9.87 10.69
N GLU A 33 23.84 9.22 11.71
CA GLU A 33 25.25 8.83 11.78
C GLU A 33 25.64 7.74 10.76
N LYS A 34 24.71 6.81 10.46
CA LYS A 34 25.00 5.68 9.56
C LYS A 34 24.72 5.95 8.09
N VAL A 35 23.71 6.76 7.78
CA VAL A 35 23.27 6.96 6.39
C VAL A 35 23.13 8.43 5.97
N GLY A 36 23.37 9.38 6.87
CA GLY A 36 23.31 10.82 6.59
C GLY A 36 21.89 11.36 6.33
N LEU A 37 20.86 10.59 6.66
CA LEU A 37 19.46 10.99 6.46
C LEU A 37 18.81 11.40 7.78
N THR A 38 17.82 12.29 7.69
CA THR A 38 16.96 12.65 8.82
C THR A 38 15.67 11.85 8.79
N CYS A 39 15.10 11.55 9.97
CA CYS A 39 13.77 10.95 10.07
C CYS A 39 12.93 11.63 11.14
N SER A 40 11.62 11.65 10.96
CA SER A 40 10.65 12.08 11.99
C SER A 40 10.04 10.87 12.65
N VAL A 41 9.87 10.91 13.96
CA VAL A 41 9.40 9.77 14.75
C VAL A 41 8.14 10.15 15.52
N GLY A 42 7.11 9.32 15.41
CA GLY A 42 5.92 9.38 16.24
C GLY A 42 5.95 8.29 17.31
N VAL A 43 5.74 8.68 18.55
CA VAL A 43 5.67 7.77 19.70
C VAL A 43 4.25 7.77 20.24
N SER A 44 3.63 6.59 20.31
CA SER A 44 2.29 6.45 20.91
C SER A 44 2.01 5.00 21.30
N PHE A 45 0.86 4.76 21.90
CA PHE A 45 0.40 3.45 22.38
C PHE A 45 -0.31 2.62 21.32
N ASN A 46 -0.48 3.14 20.08
CA ASN A 46 -0.97 2.38 18.93
C ASN A 46 -0.41 2.92 17.60
N LYS A 47 -0.51 2.10 16.52
CA LYS A 47 0.05 2.42 15.20
C LYS A 47 -0.59 3.64 14.54
N PHE A 48 -1.91 3.82 14.70
CA PHE A 48 -2.61 4.97 14.12
C PHE A 48 -2.04 6.28 14.67
N LEU A 49 -2.01 6.42 15.97
CA LEU A 49 -1.51 7.63 16.63
C LEU A 49 0.00 7.84 16.41
N ALA A 50 0.79 6.76 16.43
CA ALA A 50 2.22 6.86 16.12
C ALA A 50 2.45 7.37 14.69
N LYS A 51 1.66 6.90 13.71
CA LYS A 51 1.75 7.37 12.32
C LYS A 51 1.32 8.83 12.20
N MET A 52 0.23 9.24 12.86
CA MET A 52 -0.20 10.63 12.90
C MET A 52 0.86 11.53 13.52
N ALA A 53 1.41 11.12 14.66
CA ALA A 53 2.48 11.83 15.37
C ALA A 53 3.74 12.03 14.52
N SER A 54 4.15 11.01 13.75
CA SER A 54 5.34 11.11 12.89
C SER A 54 5.22 12.14 11.77
N GLY A 55 4.02 12.50 11.38
CA GLY A 55 3.73 13.53 10.39
C GLY A 55 3.65 14.96 10.95
N TYR A 56 3.45 15.11 12.27
CA TYR A 56 3.03 16.37 12.89
C TYR A 56 4.16 17.42 12.96
N HIS A 57 5.36 17.00 13.35
CA HIS A 57 6.54 17.89 13.39
C HIS A 57 7.61 17.42 12.40
N LYS A 58 7.41 17.67 11.12
CA LYS A 58 8.42 17.43 10.07
C LYS A 58 9.17 18.74 9.75
N PRO A 59 10.46 18.67 9.40
CA PRO A 59 11.36 17.51 9.43
C PRO A 59 11.96 17.22 10.81
N SER A 60 12.50 16.01 10.98
CA SER A 60 13.34 15.59 12.13
C SER A 60 12.68 15.70 13.52
N GLY A 61 11.35 15.87 13.59
CA GLY A 61 10.64 15.99 14.86
C GLY A 61 10.45 14.63 15.56
N VAL A 62 10.33 14.68 16.89
CA VAL A 62 9.79 13.60 17.72
C VAL A 62 8.50 14.10 18.34
N THR A 63 7.40 13.44 18.02
CA THR A 63 6.08 13.79 18.58
C THR A 63 5.56 12.61 19.41
N VAL A 64 5.18 12.92 20.64
CA VAL A 64 4.67 11.93 21.60
C VAL A 64 3.18 12.17 21.83
N ILE A 65 2.36 11.14 21.59
CA ILE A 65 0.93 11.16 21.89
C ILE A 65 0.67 10.12 22.97
N THR A 66 0.32 10.61 24.16
CA THR A 66 -0.03 9.78 25.32
C THR A 66 -1.54 9.53 25.37
N PRO A 67 -2.03 8.56 26.17
CA PRO A 67 -3.48 8.35 26.34
C PRO A 67 -4.23 9.61 26.81
N GLU A 68 -3.57 10.47 27.62
CA GLU A 68 -4.16 11.68 28.19
C GLU A 68 -4.41 12.75 27.14
N ASN A 69 -3.48 12.94 26.17
CA ASN A 69 -3.60 13.97 25.15
C ASN A 69 -4.15 13.48 23.79
N ALA A 70 -4.25 12.16 23.62
CA ALA A 70 -4.69 11.55 22.35
C ALA A 70 -6.05 12.07 21.86
N LYS A 71 -7.01 12.21 22.78
CA LYS A 71 -8.38 12.64 22.43
C LYS A 71 -8.40 14.07 21.92
N GLU A 72 -7.69 14.99 22.57
CA GLU A 72 -7.57 16.38 22.14
C GLU A 72 -6.85 16.47 20.80
N PHE A 73 -5.74 15.75 20.65
CA PHE A 73 -4.97 15.68 19.43
C PHE A 73 -5.84 15.22 18.24
N ILE A 74 -6.57 14.10 18.39
CA ILE A 74 -7.40 13.53 17.30
C ILE A 74 -8.48 14.51 16.86
N ARG A 75 -9.12 15.21 17.81
CA ARG A 75 -10.22 16.15 17.52
C ARG A 75 -9.81 17.27 16.59
N THR A 76 -8.60 17.79 16.76
CA THR A 76 -8.09 18.94 15.99
C THR A 76 -7.55 18.58 14.62
N ILE A 77 -7.29 17.29 14.34
CA ILE A 77 -6.69 16.86 13.06
C ILE A 77 -7.68 17.02 11.92
N PRO A 78 -7.26 17.64 10.78
CA PRO A 78 -8.02 17.65 9.54
C PRO A 78 -8.30 16.22 9.03
N ILE A 79 -9.50 15.99 8.51
CA ILE A 79 -9.92 14.63 8.11
C ILE A 79 -9.06 14.04 6.97
N GLU A 80 -8.50 14.87 6.10
CA GLU A 80 -7.58 14.45 5.05
C GLU A 80 -6.25 13.91 5.56
N ASP A 81 -5.86 14.31 6.77
CA ASP A 81 -4.62 13.87 7.41
C ASP A 81 -4.79 12.55 8.17
N PHE A 82 -6.03 12.07 8.36
CA PHE A 82 -6.27 10.78 9.00
C PHE A 82 -5.63 9.66 8.20
N TYR A 83 -4.80 8.87 8.86
CA TYR A 83 -4.13 7.73 8.22
C TYR A 83 -5.10 6.80 7.51
N GLY A 84 -4.92 6.66 6.21
CA GLY A 84 -5.75 5.85 5.33
C GLY A 84 -6.99 6.54 4.78
N VAL A 85 -7.13 7.84 4.99
CA VAL A 85 -8.07 8.68 4.26
C VAL A 85 -7.32 9.23 3.04
N GLY A 86 -7.57 8.66 1.87
CA GLY A 86 -7.02 9.17 0.61
C GLY A 86 -7.87 10.33 0.06
N LYS A 87 -7.37 11.03 -0.96
CA LYS A 87 -8.01 12.21 -1.57
C LYS A 87 -9.51 12.04 -1.84
N VAL A 88 -9.91 10.94 -2.50
CA VAL A 88 -11.32 10.66 -2.83
C VAL A 88 -12.17 10.49 -1.56
N SER A 89 -11.64 9.82 -0.53
CA SER A 89 -12.35 9.64 0.74
C SER A 89 -12.45 10.93 1.52
N ALA A 90 -11.39 11.73 1.53
CA ALA A 90 -11.39 13.06 2.14
C ALA A 90 -12.46 13.97 1.52
N GLU A 91 -12.56 14.01 0.19
CA GLU A 91 -13.59 14.78 -0.50
C GLU A 91 -15.02 14.32 -0.13
N LYS A 92 -15.25 13.00 -0.03
CA LYS A 92 -16.55 12.47 0.39
C LYS A 92 -16.90 12.84 1.84
N LEU A 93 -15.93 12.79 2.75
CA LEU A 93 -16.10 13.18 4.14
C LEU A 93 -16.38 14.67 4.26
N LYS A 94 -15.61 15.51 3.59
CA LYS A 94 -15.82 16.98 3.55
C LYS A 94 -17.19 17.35 2.99
N LYS A 95 -17.65 16.70 1.92
CA LYS A 95 -19.02 16.90 1.37
C LYS A 95 -20.12 16.48 2.36
N ALA A 96 -19.83 15.60 3.29
CA ALA A 96 -20.74 15.20 4.36
C ALA A 96 -20.64 16.09 5.62
N GLY A 97 -19.86 17.20 5.55
CA GLY A 97 -19.67 18.15 6.65
C GLY A 97 -18.66 17.68 7.70
N ILE A 98 -17.85 16.65 7.42
CA ILE A 98 -16.83 16.12 8.32
C ILE A 98 -15.48 16.69 7.88
N LEU A 99 -14.98 17.70 8.61
CA LEU A 99 -13.74 18.42 8.30
C LEU A 99 -12.58 17.99 9.22
N THR A 100 -12.90 17.59 10.45
CA THR A 100 -11.94 17.25 11.50
C THR A 100 -12.37 16.01 12.27
N GLY A 101 -11.54 15.57 13.18
CA GLY A 101 -11.88 14.52 14.14
C GLY A 101 -13.03 14.91 15.08
N GLU A 102 -13.20 16.21 15.38
CA GLU A 102 -14.32 16.69 16.20
C GLU A 102 -15.67 16.44 15.51
N ASP A 103 -15.77 16.68 14.20
CA ASP A 103 -16.99 16.42 13.43
C ASP A 103 -17.28 14.93 13.28
N LEU A 104 -16.22 14.11 13.27
CA LEU A 104 -16.32 12.67 13.13
C LEU A 104 -16.76 11.96 14.43
N PHE A 105 -16.33 12.48 15.58
CA PHE A 105 -16.47 11.84 16.89
C PHE A 105 -17.94 11.53 17.27
N PRO A 106 -18.96 12.40 17.04
CA PRO A 106 -20.34 12.15 17.45
C PRO A 106 -21.04 11.07 16.62
N LEU A 107 -20.48 10.69 15.46
CA LEU A 107 -21.13 9.74 14.55
C LEU A 107 -21.01 8.31 15.09
N SER A 108 -22.08 7.54 14.93
CA SER A 108 -22.11 6.12 15.29
C SER A 108 -21.34 5.28 14.25
N LYS A 109 -20.96 4.07 14.65
CA LYS A 109 -20.31 3.12 13.75
C LYS A 109 -21.20 2.77 12.56
N GLU A 110 -22.48 2.58 12.79
CA GLU A 110 -23.50 2.23 11.81
C GLU A 110 -23.71 3.35 10.79
N GLU A 111 -23.76 4.60 11.25
CA GLU A 111 -23.85 5.78 10.36
C GLU A 111 -22.62 5.90 9.45
N LEU A 112 -21.43 5.72 10.03
CA LEU A 112 -20.16 5.79 9.28
C LEU A 112 -20.05 4.63 8.28
N GLU A 113 -20.43 3.41 8.64
CA GLU A 113 -20.42 2.26 7.74
C GLU A 113 -21.43 2.44 6.60
N LYS A 114 -22.64 2.92 6.89
CA LYS A 114 -23.66 3.21 5.87
C LYS A 114 -23.20 4.28 4.86
N LYS A 115 -22.51 5.34 5.32
CA LYS A 115 -22.09 6.46 4.47
C LYS A 115 -20.77 6.20 3.73
N PHE A 116 -19.83 5.50 4.36
CA PHE A 116 -18.44 5.38 3.87
C PHE A 116 -17.99 3.92 3.69
N GLY A 117 -18.88 2.93 3.82
CA GLY A 117 -18.58 1.51 3.61
C GLY A 117 -17.49 1.03 4.56
N ASN A 118 -16.55 0.23 4.05
CA ASN A 118 -15.47 -0.37 4.84
C ASN A 118 -14.54 0.65 5.55
N LEU A 119 -14.56 1.91 5.16
CA LEU A 119 -13.80 2.97 5.82
C LEU A 119 -14.45 3.37 7.15
N GLY A 120 -15.79 3.32 7.25
CA GLY A 120 -16.56 3.78 8.40
C GLY A 120 -16.15 3.15 9.72
N PRO A 121 -16.15 1.82 9.86
CA PRO A 121 -15.74 1.15 11.10
C PRO A 121 -14.33 1.51 11.56
N ARG A 122 -13.41 1.71 10.61
CA ARG A 122 -12.05 2.13 10.93
C ARG A 122 -12.01 3.57 11.45
N LEU A 123 -12.68 4.49 10.82
CA LEU A 123 -12.78 5.88 11.27
C LEU A 123 -13.39 5.99 12.66
N TYR A 124 -14.41 5.18 12.94
CA TYR A 124 -15.06 5.11 14.25
C TYR A 124 -14.07 4.77 15.37
N LEU A 125 -13.21 3.77 15.15
CA LEU A 125 -12.16 3.40 16.10
C LEU A 125 -11.08 4.48 16.19
N GLN A 126 -10.57 4.93 15.05
CA GLN A 126 -9.50 5.92 14.98
C GLN A 126 -9.81 7.22 15.72
N VAL A 127 -11.04 7.75 15.55
CA VAL A 127 -11.44 8.99 16.22
C VAL A 127 -11.57 8.85 17.74
N ARG A 128 -11.66 7.62 18.24
CA ARG A 128 -11.67 7.29 19.67
C ARG A 128 -10.29 6.94 20.21
N GLY A 129 -9.27 7.02 19.35
CA GLY A 129 -7.91 6.61 19.71
C GLY A 129 -7.74 5.11 19.85
N GLU A 130 -8.69 4.36 19.33
CA GLU A 130 -8.67 2.90 19.34
C GLU A 130 -8.12 2.36 18.02
N SER A 131 -7.33 1.30 18.08
CA SER A 131 -6.79 0.66 16.90
C SER A 131 -6.53 -0.82 17.19
N ASN A 132 -6.88 -1.70 16.24
CA ASN A 132 -6.63 -3.14 16.38
C ASN A 132 -5.25 -3.46 15.77
N ASP A 133 -4.18 -3.19 16.50
CA ASP A 133 -2.85 -2.96 15.96
C ASP A 133 -1.78 -3.95 16.42
N GLN A 134 -1.98 -5.23 16.18
CA GLN A 134 -0.85 -6.15 16.24
C GLN A 134 0.11 -5.87 15.06
N LEU A 135 1.44 -5.82 15.36
CA LEU A 135 2.45 -5.74 14.31
C LEU A 135 2.49 -7.06 13.53
N THR A 136 2.14 -6.99 12.26
CA THR A 136 2.26 -8.13 11.35
C THR A 136 3.65 -8.09 10.72
N LEU A 137 4.56 -8.94 11.20
CA LEU A 137 5.94 -9.00 10.72
C LEU A 137 6.05 -9.61 9.31
N HIS A 138 5.16 -10.53 8.99
CA HIS A 138 5.13 -11.20 7.68
C HIS A 138 3.77 -11.03 7.03
N ARG A 139 3.74 -10.42 5.87
CA ARG A 139 2.53 -10.29 5.06
C ARG A 139 2.69 -11.09 3.79
N GLU A 140 1.76 -11.98 3.53
CA GLU A 140 1.70 -12.66 2.24
C GLU A 140 1.44 -11.64 1.12
N ARG A 141 2.24 -11.71 0.09
CA ARG A 141 2.13 -10.83 -1.07
C ARG A 141 0.91 -11.24 -1.90
N LYS A 142 0.02 -10.31 -2.18
CA LYS A 142 -1.21 -10.57 -2.96
C LYS A 142 -1.02 -10.38 -4.46
N SER A 143 -0.04 -9.58 -4.87
CA SER A 143 0.29 -9.30 -6.27
C SER A 143 1.77 -8.99 -6.43
N ILE A 144 2.27 -9.18 -7.64
CA ILE A 144 3.61 -8.78 -8.09
C ILE A 144 3.41 -8.03 -9.41
N GLY A 145 4.09 -6.90 -9.57
CA GLY A 145 3.97 -6.11 -10.79
C GLY A 145 5.24 -5.37 -11.11
N THR A 146 5.38 -5.02 -12.37
CA THR A 146 6.43 -4.16 -12.92
C THR A 146 5.79 -3.14 -13.85
N GLU A 147 6.31 -1.93 -13.91
CA GLU A 147 5.83 -0.87 -14.80
C GLU A 147 6.97 0.06 -15.20
N ARG A 148 6.83 0.68 -16.37
CA ARG A 148 7.77 1.70 -16.87
C ARG A 148 7.01 2.94 -17.31
N THR A 149 7.48 4.09 -16.86
CA THR A 149 7.15 5.37 -17.50
C THR A 149 8.12 5.56 -18.65
N LEU A 150 7.58 5.74 -19.85
CA LEU A 150 8.37 5.86 -21.06
C LEU A 150 9.09 7.23 -21.10
N ILE A 151 10.28 7.28 -21.66
CA ILE A 151 11.04 8.52 -21.84
C ILE A 151 10.28 9.47 -22.78
N LYS A 152 9.62 8.91 -23.79
CA LYS A 152 8.78 9.60 -24.75
C LYS A 152 7.50 8.81 -24.96
N ASP A 153 6.37 9.51 -24.92
CA ASP A 153 5.06 8.93 -25.16
C ASP A 153 5.02 8.36 -26.60
N THR A 154 4.46 7.17 -26.79
CA THR A 154 4.48 6.48 -28.09
C THR A 154 3.19 5.73 -28.39
N THR A 155 2.88 5.61 -29.67
CA THR A 155 1.85 4.72 -30.22
C THR A 155 2.45 3.49 -30.88
N ASP A 156 3.79 3.34 -30.85
CA ASP A 156 4.48 2.23 -31.52
C ASP A 156 4.21 0.92 -30.80
N HIS A 157 3.47 0.03 -31.46
CA HIS A 157 3.10 -1.28 -30.95
C HIS A 157 4.34 -2.15 -30.69
N GLY A 158 5.36 -2.08 -31.54
CA GLY A 158 6.59 -2.88 -31.39
C GLY A 158 7.35 -2.51 -30.11
N ILE A 159 7.44 -1.22 -29.80
CA ILE A 159 8.04 -0.74 -28.56
C ILE A 159 7.22 -1.20 -27.35
N LEU A 160 5.90 -1.05 -27.40
CA LEU A 160 5.02 -1.38 -26.27
C LEU A 160 4.95 -2.89 -26.01
N THR A 161 4.89 -3.71 -27.04
CA THR A 161 4.88 -5.19 -26.90
C THR A 161 6.25 -5.70 -26.44
N GLY A 162 7.36 -5.05 -26.85
CA GLY A 162 8.68 -5.35 -26.31
C GLY A 162 8.78 -5.17 -24.80
N TYR A 163 8.16 -4.13 -24.24
CA TYR A 163 8.06 -3.97 -22.78
C TYR A 163 7.23 -5.07 -22.13
N LEU A 164 6.15 -5.52 -22.77
CA LEU A 164 5.33 -6.63 -22.23
C LEU A 164 6.12 -7.93 -22.16
N GLU A 165 6.96 -8.20 -23.15
CA GLU A 165 7.84 -9.37 -23.16
C GLU A 165 8.90 -9.30 -22.03
N GLU A 166 9.58 -8.14 -21.89
CA GLU A 166 10.51 -7.87 -20.79
C GLU A 166 9.83 -8.06 -19.42
N PHE A 167 8.62 -7.52 -19.24
CA PHE A 167 7.88 -7.64 -17.99
C PHE A 167 7.45 -9.08 -17.70
N ALA A 168 7.05 -9.84 -18.70
CA ALA A 168 6.69 -11.24 -18.53
C ALA A 168 7.90 -12.08 -18.08
N GLU A 169 9.10 -11.81 -18.60
CA GLU A 169 10.36 -12.41 -18.16
C GLU A 169 10.70 -12.03 -16.70
N GLU A 170 10.64 -10.73 -16.36
CA GLU A 170 10.85 -10.26 -14.98
C GLU A 170 9.88 -10.94 -14.00
N LEU A 171 8.60 -11.05 -14.36
CA LEU A 171 7.57 -11.64 -13.51
C LEU A 171 7.77 -13.15 -13.33
N GLU A 172 8.15 -13.88 -14.39
CA GLU A 172 8.53 -15.29 -14.27
C GLU A 172 9.71 -15.47 -13.31
N GLY A 173 10.76 -14.66 -13.44
CA GLY A 173 11.90 -14.67 -12.53
C GLY A 173 11.50 -14.43 -11.07
N MET A 174 10.57 -13.48 -10.83
CA MET A 174 10.05 -13.19 -9.50
C MET A 174 9.17 -14.33 -8.94
N LEU A 175 8.37 -15.00 -9.78
CA LEU A 175 7.58 -16.17 -9.40
C LEU A 175 8.48 -17.36 -9.05
N LYS A 176 9.45 -17.69 -9.89
CA LYS A 176 10.43 -18.77 -9.65
C LYS A 176 11.18 -18.58 -8.34
N LYS A 177 11.71 -17.36 -8.10
CA LYS A 177 12.46 -17.04 -6.87
C LYS A 177 11.66 -17.26 -5.59
N ARG A 178 10.33 -17.21 -5.67
CA ARG A 178 9.42 -17.31 -4.51
C ARG A 178 8.62 -18.60 -4.47
N SER A 179 8.81 -19.51 -5.45
CA SER A 179 8.00 -20.71 -5.62
C SER A 179 6.50 -20.38 -5.68
N LEU A 180 6.13 -19.38 -6.50
CA LEU A 180 4.77 -18.92 -6.68
C LEU A 180 4.29 -19.19 -8.11
N ALA A 181 2.97 -19.27 -8.26
CA ALA A 181 2.25 -19.19 -9.52
C ALA A 181 1.10 -18.19 -9.37
N CYS A 182 0.59 -17.66 -10.47
CA CYS A 182 -0.50 -16.68 -10.48
C CYS A 182 -1.68 -17.18 -11.31
N ARG A 183 -2.86 -16.57 -11.14
CA ARG A 183 -4.02 -16.84 -11.99
C ARG A 183 -4.53 -15.61 -12.72
N THR A 184 -4.16 -14.42 -12.29
CA THR A 184 -4.67 -13.19 -12.89
C THR A 184 -3.51 -12.38 -13.43
N VAL A 185 -3.65 -11.96 -14.69
CA VAL A 185 -2.77 -11.01 -15.36
C VAL A 185 -3.53 -9.72 -15.58
N THR A 186 -2.94 -8.59 -15.22
CA THR A 186 -3.52 -7.25 -15.35
C THR A 186 -2.58 -6.37 -16.14
N LEU A 187 -3.06 -5.83 -17.26
CA LEU A 187 -2.38 -4.79 -18.02
C LEU A 187 -2.83 -3.42 -17.54
N LYS A 188 -1.88 -2.52 -17.39
CA LYS A 188 -2.09 -1.11 -17.06
C LYS A 188 -1.47 -0.25 -18.15
N LEU A 189 -2.27 0.63 -18.74
CA LEU A 189 -1.82 1.65 -19.67
C LEU A 189 -2.18 3.03 -19.10
N ARG A 190 -1.30 4.00 -19.28
CA ARG A 190 -1.59 5.40 -19.00
C ARG A 190 -1.20 6.23 -20.22
N ASP A 191 -2.12 7.05 -20.70
CA ASP A 191 -1.90 7.93 -21.84
C ASP A 191 -1.14 9.22 -21.45
N SER A 192 -0.84 10.06 -22.45
CA SER A 192 -0.19 11.37 -22.31
C SER A 192 -1.01 12.37 -21.49
N GLU A 193 -2.33 12.20 -21.38
CA GLU A 193 -3.24 13.03 -20.59
C GLU A 193 -3.37 12.53 -19.14
N PHE A 194 -2.58 11.51 -18.76
CA PHE A 194 -2.61 10.84 -17.44
C PHE A 194 -3.88 10.03 -17.16
N ASN A 195 -4.71 9.74 -18.16
CA ASN A 195 -5.80 8.78 -17.98
C ASN A 195 -5.23 7.39 -17.85
N THR A 196 -5.63 6.69 -16.80
CA THR A 196 -5.16 5.33 -16.54
C THR A 196 -6.25 4.33 -16.85
N MET A 197 -5.92 3.36 -17.68
CA MET A 197 -6.76 2.22 -18.03
C MET A 197 -6.13 0.94 -17.48
N THR A 198 -6.97 0.04 -16.98
CA THR A 198 -6.54 -1.28 -16.51
C THR A 198 -7.51 -2.33 -16.97
N LYS A 199 -7.00 -3.46 -17.45
CA LYS A 199 -7.80 -4.63 -17.81
C LYS A 199 -7.13 -5.90 -17.29
N SER A 200 -7.93 -6.85 -16.83
CA SER A 200 -7.42 -8.08 -16.26
C SER A 200 -8.17 -9.31 -16.74
N VAL A 201 -7.44 -10.42 -16.84
CA VAL A 201 -7.98 -11.74 -17.11
C VAL A 201 -7.56 -12.68 -16.00
N THR A 202 -8.51 -13.47 -15.49
CA THR A 202 -8.27 -14.51 -14.50
C THR A 202 -8.44 -15.88 -15.16
N MET A 203 -7.37 -16.66 -15.17
CA MET A 203 -7.33 -17.99 -15.74
C MET A 203 -7.86 -19.03 -14.75
N ARG A 204 -8.33 -20.17 -15.27
CA ARG A 204 -8.72 -21.32 -14.46
C ARG A 204 -7.50 -21.97 -13.79
N ASP A 205 -6.44 -22.14 -14.57
CA ASP A 205 -5.21 -22.78 -14.15
C ASP A 205 -4.17 -21.75 -13.70
N TYR A 206 -3.22 -22.19 -12.88
CA TYR A 206 -2.13 -21.36 -12.43
C TYR A 206 -1.02 -21.28 -13.46
N LEU A 207 -0.51 -20.09 -13.68
CA LEU A 207 0.53 -19.73 -14.63
C LEU A 207 1.81 -19.37 -13.90
N ASN A 208 2.96 -19.75 -14.45
CA ASN A 208 4.25 -19.35 -13.90
C ASN A 208 5.38 -19.20 -14.94
N LYS A 209 5.03 -19.27 -16.24
CA LYS A 209 5.98 -19.14 -17.35
C LYS A 209 5.79 -17.84 -18.10
N GLN A 210 6.88 -17.32 -18.62
CA GLN A 210 6.92 -16.09 -19.41
C GLN A 210 5.95 -16.13 -20.58
N GLU A 211 5.97 -17.21 -21.38
CA GLU A 211 5.17 -17.32 -22.61
C GLU A 211 3.67 -17.24 -22.33
N GLU A 212 3.22 -17.85 -21.21
CA GLU A 212 1.82 -17.83 -20.80
C GLU A 212 1.40 -16.41 -20.37
N ILE A 213 2.23 -15.74 -19.56
CA ILE A 213 1.98 -14.38 -19.06
C ILE A 213 1.99 -13.39 -20.23
N TYR A 214 2.97 -13.51 -21.13
CA TYR A 214 3.12 -12.66 -22.30
C TYR A 214 1.94 -12.80 -23.26
N SER A 215 1.52 -14.03 -23.57
CA SER A 215 0.37 -14.30 -24.46
C SER A 215 -0.90 -13.60 -23.96
N ILE A 216 -1.17 -13.67 -22.66
CA ILE A 216 -2.35 -13.00 -22.05
C ILE A 216 -2.15 -11.48 -22.05
N ALA A 217 -0.94 -10.99 -21.76
CA ALA A 217 -0.65 -9.56 -21.78
C ALA A 217 -0.83 -8.97 -23.18
N LEU A 218 -0.40 -9.68 -24.22
CA LEU A 218 -0.58 -9.30 -25.62
C LEU A 218 -2.06 -9.25 -26.02
N GLN A 219 -2.85 -10.26 -25.65
CA GLN A 219 -4.29 -10.24 -25.87
C GLN A 219 -4.94 -9.01 -25.21
N LEU A 220 -4.62 -8.74 -23.93
CA LEU A 220 -5.14 -7.56 -23.22
C LEU A 220 -4.72 -6.26 -23.89
N PHE A 221 -3.50 -6.20 -24.43
CA PHE A 221 -2.97 -5.04 -25.12
C PHE A 221 -3.75 -4.76 -26.40
N GLU A 222 -3.98 -5.77 -27.25
CA GLU A 222 -4.77 -5.66 -28.47
C GLU A 222 -6.21 -5.20 -28.19
N GLU A 223 -6.81 -5.67 -27.08
CA GLU A 223 -8.14 -5.27 -26.66
C GLU A 223 -8.24 -3.86 -26.07
N MET A 224 -7.13 -3.28 -25.61
CA MET A 224 -7.09 -1.98 -24.91
C MET A 224 -6.45 -0.88 -25.73
N MET A 225 -5.63 -1.26 -26.73
CA MET A 225 -4.86 -0.27 -27.50
C MET A 225 -5.79 0.53 -28.40
N GLU A 226 -5.71 1.84 -28.25
CA GLU A 226 -6.33 2.84 -29.11
C GLU A 226 -5.23 3.73 -29.70
N GLU A 227 -5.56 4.53 -30.70
CA GLU A 227 -4.62 5.48 -31.35
C GLU A 227 -4.29 6.67 -30.44
N ARG A 228 -3.84 6.37 -29.22
CA ARG A 228 -3.41 7.39 -28.27
C ARG A 228 -1.98 7.12 -27.78
N PRO A 229 -1.15 8.17 -27.61
CA PRO A 229 0.21 7.97 -27.12
C PRO A 229 0.21 7.44 -25.68
N ILE A 230 0.92 6.34 -25.45
CA ILE A 230 1.10 5.72 -24.14
C ILE A 230 2.32 6.30 -23.45
N ARG A 231 2.14 6.78 -22.23
CA ARG A 231 3.15 7.33 -21.34
C ARG A 231 3.69 6.30 -20.35
N LEU A 232 2.84 5.37 -19.88
CA LEU A 232 3.22 4.32 -18.94
C LEU A 232 2.56 3.01 -19.32
N ILE A 233 3.34 1.95 -19.26
CA ILE A 233 2.88 0.59 -19.42
C ILE A 233 3.31 -0.24 -18.22
N GLY A 234 2.44 -1.14 -17.75
CA GLY A 234 2.73 -2.00 -16.61
C GLY A 234 1.96 -3.31 -16.66
N LEU A 235 2.59 -4.34 -16.12
CA LEU A 235 2.02 -5.68 -16.01
C LEU A 235 2.01 -6.11 -14.54
N THR A 236 0.88 -6.60 -14.06
CA THR A 236 0.71 -7.08 -12.68
C THR A 236 0.06 -8.44 -12.69
N ILE A 237 0.61 -9.34 -11.87
CA ILE A 237 0.05 -10.67 -11.62
C ILE A 237 -0.49 -10.76 -10.20
N SER A 238 -1.60 -11.46 -10.04
CA SER A 238 -2.26 -11.63 -8.74
C SER A 238 -2.94 -13.01 -8.61
N HIS A 239 -3.66 -13.24 -7.50
CA HIS A 239 -4.11 -14.56 -7.10
C HIS A 239 -2.93 -15.54 -7.05
N LEU A 240 -1.94 -15.14 -6.23
CA LEU A 240 -0.70 -15.90 -6.07
C LEU A 240 -0.92 -17.11 -5.16
N GLU A 241 -0.34 -18.26 -5.54
CA GLU A 241 -0.35 -19.48 -4.74
C GLU A 241 1.05 -20.12 -4.77
N ASN A 242 1.40 -20.79 -3.69
CA ASN A 242 2.67 -21.49 -3.60
C ASN A 242 2.63 -22.78 -4.44
N THR A 243 3.59 -22.94 -5.36
CA THR A 243 3.64 -24.07 -6.28
C THR A 243 3.75 -25.42 -5.56
N ASN A 244 4.37 -25.47 -4.38
CA ASN A 244 4.45 -26.70 -3.58
C ASN A 244 3.09 -27.14 -3.03
N ARG A 245 2.12 -26.22 -2.93
CA ARG A 245 0.74 -26.56 -2.52
C ARG A 245 -0.10 -27.02 -3.71
N LEU A 246 0.15 -26.47 -4.92
CA LEU A 246 -0.57 -26.84 -6.14
C LEU A 246 -0.30 -28.27 -6.60
N TYR A 247 0.91 -28.77 -6.36
CA TYR A 247 1.33 -30.11 -6.77
C TYR A 247 1.30 -31.15 -5.64
N LYS A 248 0.64 -30.87 -4.52
CA LYS A 248 0.35 -31.92 -3.54
C LYS A 248 -0.64 -32.91 -4.17
N GLN A 249 -0.11 -34.00 -4.68
CA GLN A 249 -0.92 -35.14 -5.07
C GLN A 249 -1.70 -35.61 -3.85
N LEU A 250 -3.02 -35.52 -3.89
CA LEU A 250 -3.87 -36.18 -2.91
C LEU A 250 -3.55 -37.67 -3.00
N LYS A 251 -2.98 -38.26 -1.96
CA LYS A 251 -2.91 -39.72 -1.86
C LYS A 251 -4.34 -40.19 -1.78
N LEU A 252 -4.87 -40.66 -2.89
CA LEU A 252 -6.01 -41.54 -2.90
C LEU A 252 -5.51 -42.89 -2.37
N PHE A 253 -5.82 -43.16 -1.08
CA PHE A 253 -5.66 -44.37 -0.30
C PHE A 253 -4.75 -45.46 -0.80
#